data_ba3480b2c8ed3d46603d3fc5a15df8bc
#
_entry.id   ba3480b2c8ed3d46603d3fc5a15df8bc
#
_cell.length_a   1.000
_cell.length_b   1.000
_cell.length_c   1.000
_cell.angle_alpha   90.00
_cell.angle_beta   90.00
_cell.angle_gamma   90.00
#
_symmetry.space_group_name_H-M   'P 1'
#
loop_
_entity.id
_entity.type
_entity.pdbx_description
1 polymer ?
#
loop_
_entity_poly.entity_id
_entity_poly.type
_entity_poly.pdbx_seq_one_letter_code
_entity_poly.pdbx_strand_id
1 'polypeptide(L)'
;IEDKWNYQIVNDIFKKVFADADLIAMHKNKYWNPEGELLIDAGAFITGIEYASGKEAILIGKPSPLYFKAALESIDAKIEDGFFMIGDDIENDIKAAQDIGGNGILIYTGKTKFPLVENINIKPDFEAHSLRDVITILAKKI
;
A
#
# COMPACT_ATOMS: atom_id res chain seq x y z
N ILE A 1 -2.54 -6.19 -17.02
CA ILE A 1 -1.65 -5.02 -16.82
C ILE A 1 -0.55 -5.00 -17.87
N GLU A 2 0.02 -6.16 -18.19
CA GLU A 2 1.22 -6.32 -19.01
C GLU A 2 1.10 -5.70 -20.41
N ASP A 3 -0.01 -5.87 -21.09
CA ASP A 3 -0.21 -5.35 -22.45
C ASP A 3 -0.55 -3.86 -22.53
N LYS A 4 -0.78 -3.21 -21.36
CA LYS A 4 -1.24 -1.80 -21.31
C LYS A 4 -0.12 -0.80 -21.07
N TRP A 5 1.04 -1.22 -20.57
CA TRP A 5 2.19 -0.35 -20.37
C TRP A 5 3.17 -0.52 -21.53
N ASN A 6 3.18 0.44 -22.43
CA ASN A 6 4.14 0.49 -23.55
C ASN A 6 4.69 1.92 -23.70
N TYR A 7 5.74 2.06 -24.50
CA TYR A 7 6.41 3.35 -24.69
C TYR A 7 5.43 4.48 -25.07
N GLN A 8 4.50 4.19 -25.98
CA GLN A 8 3.57 5.23 -26.47
C GLN A 8 2.68 5.76 -25.33
N ILE A 9 2.10 4.88 -24.53
CA ILE A 9 1.22 5.24 -23.41
C ILE A 9 2.02 6.00 -22.34
N VAL A 10 3.19 5.51 -21.95
CA VAL A 10 4.04 6.18 -20.97
C VAL A 10 4.44 7.59 -21.46
N ASN A 11 4.82 7.71 -22.73
CA ASN A 11 5.19 8.99 -23.34
C ASN A 11 4.02 9.97 -23.46
N ASP A 12 2.81 9.48 -23.73
CA ASP A 12 1.62 10.33 -23.79
C ASP A 12 1.19 10.85 -22.41
N ILE A 13 1.33 10.02 -21.35
CA ILE A 13 1.17 10.44 -19.96
C ILE A 13 2.23 11.48 -19.60
N PHE A 14 3.51 11.17 -19.87
CA PHE A 14 4.61 12.10 -19.61
C PHE A 14 4.35 13.49 -20.23
N LYS A 15 3.95 13.56 -21.49
CA LYS A 15 3.67 14.85 -22.18
C LYS A 15 2.58 15.66 -21.45
N LYS A 16 1.53 15.00 -20.97
CA LYS A 16 0.45 15.66 -20.21
C LYS A 16 0.95 16.19 -18.87
N VAL A 17 1.69 15.36 -18.14
CA VAL A 17 2.26 15.74 -16.83
C VAL A 17 3.27 16.88 -16.99
N PHE A 18 4.11 16.81 -18.02
CA PHE A 18 5.08 17.87 -18.35
C PHE A 18 4.38 19.19 -18.76
N ALA A 19 3.18 19.10 -19.38
CA ALA A 19 2.31 20.24 -19.72
C ALA A 19 1.38 20.66 -18.57
N ASP A 20 1.75 20.33 -17.32
CA ASP A 20 1.14 20.77 -16.07
C ASP A 20 -0.09 19.97 -15.56
N ALA A 21 -0.41 18.81 -16.14
CA ALA A 21 -1.41 17.93 -15.57
C ALA A 21 -0.91 17.27 -14.26
N ASP A 22 -1.83 17.05 -13.32
CA ASP A 22 -1.56 16.25 -12.13
C ASP A 22 -1.42 14.76 -12.50
N LEU A 23 -0.46 14.09 -11.88
CA LEU A 23 -0.28 12.65 -11.97
C LEU A 23 -0.86 11.99 -10.71
N ILE A 24 -1.97 11.29 -10.85
CA ILE A 24 -2.59 10.55 -9.74
C ILE A 24 -2.25 9.07 -9.87
N ALA A 25 -1.67 8.47 -8.83
CA ALA A 25 -1.30 7.08 -8.78
C ALA A 25 -2.16 6.29 -7.77
N MET A 26 -2.74 5.18 -8.21
CA MET A 26 -3.48 4.26 -7.35
C MET A 26 -2.56 3.53 -6.37
N HIS A 27 -1.36 3.17 -6.82
CA HIS A 27 -0.29 2.57 -6.02
C HIS A 27 1.05 2.78 -6.74
N LYS A 28 2.15 2.59 -5.99
CA LYS A 28 3.53 2.65 -6.53
C LYS A 28 4.32 1.39 -6.16
N ASN A 29 3.70 0.23 -6.22
CA ASN A 29 4.39 -1.02 -5.98
C ASN A 29 5.52 -1.21 -6.98
N LYS A 30 6.66 -1.71 -6.51
CA LYS A 30 7.86 -1.95 -7.35
C LYS A 30 7.68 -3.16 -8.23
N TYR A 31 7.12 -4.22 -7.67
CA TYR A 31 6.88 -5.51 -8.32
C TYR A 31 5.73 -6.25 -7.62
N TRP A 32 5.24 -7.26 -8.27
CA TRP A 32 4.31 -8.23 -7.72
C TRP A 32 4.77 -9.64 -8.09
N ASN A 33 4.21 -10.66 -7.46
CA ASN A 33 4.64 -12.05 -7.64
C ASN A 33 3.43 -12.98 -7.78
N PRO A 34 2.73 -12.94 -8.91
CA PRO A 34 1.66 -13.87 -9.17
C PRO A 34 2.24 -15.26 -9.43
N GLU A 35 1.71 -16.27 -8.74
CA GLU A 35 2.07 -17.68 -8.96
C GLU A 35 3.57 -18.01 -8.92
N GLY A 36 4.38 -17.18 -8.25
CA GLY A 36 5.82 -17.36 -8.13
C GLY A 36 6.66 -16.69 -9.21
N GLU A 37 6.06 -16.01 -10.17
CA GLU A 37 6.75 -15.21 -11.18
C GLU A 37 6.90 -13.75 -10.71
N LEU A 38 8.14 -13.25 -10.71
CA LEU A 38 8.44 -11.88 -10.31
C LEU A 38 8.24 -10.93 -11.50
N LEU A 39 7.20 -10.09 -11.41
CA LEU A 39 6.84 -9.13 -12.45
C LEU A 39 6.97 -7.69 -11.97
N ILE A 40 7.44 -6.81 -12.85
CA ILE A 40 7.49 -5.37 -12.61
C ILE A 40 6.08 -4.80 -12.48
N ASP A 41 5.86 -3.88 -11.52
CA ASP A 41 4.55 -3.27 -11.29
C ASP A 41 4.54 -1.77 -11.69
N ALA A 42 3.36 -1.16 -11.63
CA ALA A 42 3.07 0.20 -12.08
C ALA A 42 4.01 1.27 -11.49
N GLY A 43 4.54 1.05 -10.28
CA GLY A 43 5.44 1.98 -9.61
C GLY A 43 6.69 2.31 -10.42
N ALA A 44 7.22 1.36 -11.18
CA ALA A 44 8.39 1.60 -12.03
C ALA A 44 8.08 2.58 -13.19
N PHE A 45 6.90 2.46 -13.80
CA PHE A 45 6.46 3.35 -14.88
C PHE A 45 6.13 4.74 -14.35
N ILE A 46 5.42 4.81 -13.21
CA ILE A 46 5.08 6.07 -12.53
C ILE A 46 6.35 6.81 -12.14
N THR A 47 7.32 6.13 -11.51
CA THR A 47 8.61 6.72 -11.13
C THR A 47 9.41 7.20 -12.36
N GLY A 48 9.32 6.49 -13.48
CA GLY A 48 9.92 6.94 -14.74
C GLY A 48 9.30 8.24 -15.27
N ILE A 49 7.97 8.38 -15.14
CA ILE A 49 7.26 9.62 -15.53
C ILE A 49 7.63 10.77 -14.57
N GLU A 50 7.66 10.52 -13.25
CA GLU A 50 8.09 11.49 -12.25
C GLU A 50 9.52 12.00 -12.53
N TYR A 51 10.44 11.06 -12.76
CA TYR A 51 11.82 11.38 -13.08
C TYR A 51 11.95 12.26 -14.34
N ALA A 52 11.22 11.90 -15.40
CA ALA A 52 11.30 12.61 -16.67
C ALA A 52 10.60 13.98 -16.62
N SER A 53 9.51 14.13 -15.87
CA SER A 53 8.74 15.37 -15.76
C SER A 53 9.20 16.31 -14.65
N GLY A 54 9.94 15.80 -13.67
CA GLY A 54 10.30 16.55 -12.44
C GLY A 54 9.11 16.76 -11.49
N LYS A 55 7.99 16.07 -11.69
CA LYS A 55 6.79 16.16 -10.87
C LYS A 55 6.57 14.86 -10.09
N GLU A 56 6.05 14.97 -8.88
CA GLU A 56 5.68 13.82 -8.05
C GLU A 56 4.22 13.43 -8.29
N ALA A 57 3.95 12.14 -8.29
CA ALA A 57 2.59 11.62 -8.34
C ALA A 57 1.87 11.76 -7.00
N ILE A 58 0.61 12.16 -7.04
CA ILE A 58 -0.28 12.12 -5.87
C ILE A 58 -0.70 10.67 -5.67
N LEU A 59 -0.13 10.02 -4.66
CA LEU A 59 -0.47 8.64 -4.31
C LEU A 59 -1.75 8.63 -3.48
N ILE A 60 -2.80 7.99 -4.00
CA ILE A 60 -4.11 7.89 -3.32
C ILE A 60 -4.37 6.51 -2.70
N GLY A 61 -3.66 5.46 -3.12
CA GLY A 61 -3.74 4.12 -2.50
C GLY A 61 -2.70 3.93 -1.39
N LYS A 62 -2.71 2.77 -0.74
CA LYS A 62 -1.70 2.41 0.28
C LYS A 62 -0.26 2.54 -0.26
N PRO A 63 0.68 3.04 0.53
CA PRO A 63 0.64 3.40 1.95
C PRO A 63 0.21 4.86 2.25
N SER A 64 -0.43 5.56 1.32
CA SER A 64 -0.81 6.96 1.47
C SER A 64 -1.77 7.17 2.65
N PRO A 65 -1.55 8.20 3.51
CA PRO A 65 -2.50 8.60 4.53
C PRO A 65 -3.90 8.95 3.99
N LEU A 66 -3.98 9.41 2.74
CA LEU A 66 -5.26 9.71 2.07
C LEU A 66 -6.14 8.47 1.95
N TYR A 67 -5.54 7.30 1.68
CA TYR A 67 -6.26 6.03 1.61
C TYR A 67 -6.99 5.72 2.92
N PHE A 68 -6.27 5.78 4.04
CA PHE A 68 -6.82 5.45 5.37
C PHE A 68 -7.87 6.46 5.81
N LYS A 69 -7.65 7.76 5.56
CA LYS A 69 -8.64 8.81 5.84
C LYS A 69 -9.93 8.57 5.09
N ALA A 70 -9.86 8.35 3.78
CA ALA A 70 -11.04 8.08 2.97
C ALA A 70 -11.77 6.80 3.39
N ALA A 71 -11.02 5.74 3.78
CA ALA A 71 -11.61 4.50 4.28
C ALA A 71 -12.36 4.72 5.60
N LEU A 72 -11.77 5.44 6.55
CA LEU A 72 -12.41 5.77 7.83
C LEU A 72 -13.63 6.68 7.64
N GLU A 73 -13.51 7.73 6.83
CA GLU A 73 -14.64 8.62 6.50
C GLU A 73 -15.82 7.85 5.87
N SER A 74 -15.55 6.81 5.08
CA SER A 74 -16.61 6.00 4.44
C SER A 74 -17.48 5.21 5.43
N ILE A 75 -17.03 5.09 6.68
CA ILE A 75 -17.75 4.43 7.78
C ILE A 75 -18.02 5.38 8.94
N ASP A 76 -18.02 6.69 8.68
CA ASP A 76 -18.23 7.74 9.69
C ASP A 76 -17.27 7.68 10.90
N ALA A 77 -16.05 7.15 10.70
CA ALA A 77 -15.00 7.07 11.71
C ALA A 77 -13.86 8.06 11.42
N LYS A 78 -13.06 8.36 12.45
CA LYS A 78 -11.90 9.23 12.38
C LYS A 78 -10.66 8.51 12.90
N ILE A 79 -9.48 9.02 12.56
CA ILE A 79 -8.19 8.48 13.07
C ILE A 79 -8.17 8.50 14.60
N GLU A 80 -8.67 9.56 15.22
CA GLU A 80 -8.69 9.78 16.66
C GLU A 80 -9.57 8.77 17.42
N ASP A 81 -10.53 8.15 16.74
CA ASP A 81 -11.39 7.10 17.33
C ASP A 81 -10.63 5.79 17.53
N GLY A 82 -9.44 5.67 16.92
CA GLY A 82 -8.64 4.45 16.86
C GLY A 82 -9.18 3.45 15.82
N PHE A 83 -8.26 2.74 15.15
CA PHE A 83 -8.64 1.71 14.19
C PHE A 83 -7.59 0.60 14.13
N PHE A 84 -8.00 -0.54 13.61
CA PHE A 84 -7.11 -1.65 13.28
C PHE A 84 -7.01 -1.83 11.77
N MET A 85 -5.79 -1.91 11.26
CA MET A 85 -5.52 -2.37 9.91
C MET A 85 -5.11 -3.84 9.96
N ILE A 86 -5.84 -4.68 9.23
CA ILE A 86 -5.51 -6.10 9.06
C ILE A 86 -4.97 -6.26 7.65
N GLY A 87 -3.73 -6.71 7.52
CA GLY A 87 -3.10 -6.86 6.21
C GLY A 87 -1.92 -7.80 6.22
N ASP A 88 -1.51 -8.22 5.03
CA ASP A 88 -0.41 -9.14 4.80
C ASP A 88 0.88 -8.46 4.31
N ASP A 89 0.80 -7.17 3.99
CA ASP A 89 1.95 -6.35 3.58
C ASP A 89 2.43 -5.50 4.74
N ILE A 90 3.60 -5.88 5.30
CA ILE A 90 4.13 -5.21 6.49
C ILE A 90 4.44 -3.73 6.27
N GLU A 91 4.81 -3.32 5.05
CA GLU A 91 5.11 -1.92 4.73
C GLU A 91 3.84 -1.15 4.38
N ASN A 92 3.06 -1.66 3.41
CA ASN A 92 1.93 -0.92 2.84
C ASN A 92 0.65 -0.99 3.69
N ASP A 93 0.50 -1.99 4.54
CA ASP A 93 -0.65 -2.13 5.41
C ASP A 93 -0.30 -1.73 6.85
N ILE A 94 0.66 -2.46 7.45
CA ILE A 94 0.92 -2.37 8.89
C ILE A 94 1.63 -1.07 9.24
N LYS A 95 2.82 -0.85 8.66
CA LYS A 95 3.57 0.39 8.92
C LYS A 95 2.77 1.62 8.52
N ALA A 96 2.11 1.59 7.38
CA ALA A 96 1.34 2.73 6.90
C ALA A 96 0.17 3.10 7.82
N ALA A 97 -0.50 2.12 8.43
CA ALA A 97 -1.53 2.36 9.45
C ALA A 97 -0.92 2.91 10.74
N GLN A 98 0.20 2.35 11.19
CA GLN A 98 0.92 2.82 12.39
C GLN A 98 1.43 4.26 12.24
N ASP A 99 1.95 4.63 11.07
CA ASP A 99 2.47 5.97 10.78
C ASP A 99 1.39 7.08 10.94
N ILE A 100 0.11 6.72 10.87
CA ILE A 100 -1.01 7.64 11.08
C ILE A 100 -1.79 7.41 12.39
N GLY A 101 -1.25 6.57 13.30
CA GLY A 101 -1.83 6.33 14.61
C GLY A 101 -2.80 5.15 14.72
N GLY A 102 -2.90 4.32 13.70
CA GLY A 102 -3.65 3.06 13.74
C GLY A 102 -2.86 1.91 14.37
N ASN A 103 -3.52 0.79 14.62
CA ASN A 103 -2.89 -0.45 15.07
C ASN A 103 -2.83 -1.46 13.92
N GLY A 104 -1.68 -2.09 13.73
CA GLY A 104 -1.45 -3.07 12.66
C GLY A 104 -1.56 -4.51 13.15
N ILE A 105 -2.44 -5.30 12.54
CA ILE A 105 -2.51 -6.75 12.72
C ILE A 105 -1.95 -7.41 11.46
N LEU A 106 -0.71 -7.91 11.53
CA LEU A 106 -0.09 -8.63 10.41
C LEU A 106 -0.66 -10.04 10.33
N ILE A 107 -1.20 -10.39 9.16
CA ILE A 107 -1.69 -11.75 8.89
C ILE A 107 -0.76 -12.44 7.87
N TYR A 108 -0.23 -13.63 8.23
CA TYR A 108 0.74 -14.37 7.41
C TYR A 108 0.09 -15.24 6.31
N THR A 109 -0.89 -14.67 5.60
CA THR A 109 -1.61 -15.38 4.54
C THR A 109 -1.22 -14.98 3.12
N GLY A 110 -0.33 -13.97 2.98
CA GLY A 110 0.00 -13.41 1.67
C GLY A 110 1.47 -13.03 1.51
N LYS A 111 1.73 -11.73 1.33
CA LYS A 111 3.03 -11.18 0.91
C LYS A 111 4.13 -11.38 1.96
N THR A 112 3.87 -11.00 3.20
CA THR A 112 4.82 -11.20 4.30
C THR A 112 4.75 -12.63 4.78
N LYS A 113 5.91 -13.28 4.90
CA LYS A 113 6.01 -14.69 5.32
C LYS A 113 6.42 -14.81 6.78
N PHE A 114 5.96 -15.89 7.42
CA PHE A 114 6.38 -16.27 8.77
C PHE A 114 7.61 -17.21 8.69
N PRO A 115 8.59 -17.10 9.63
CA PRO A 115 8.73 -16.02 10.62
C PRO A 115 9.09 -14.68 9.99
N LEU A 116 8.75 -13.58 10.67
CA LEU A 116 9.16 -12.25 10.23
C LEU A 116 10.70 -12.16 10.23
N VAL A 117 11.29 -11.69 9.14
CA VAL A 117 12.76 -11.66 9.00
C VAL A 117 13.35 -10.59 9.93
N GLU A 118 14.43 -10.92 10.63
CA GLU A 118 15.06 -10.06 11.65
C GLU A 118 15.50 -8.67 11.13
N ASN A 119 15.69 -8.50 9.83
CA ASN A 119 16.11 -7.23 9.22
C ASN A 119 14.95 -6.23 8.96
N ILE A 120 13.71 -6.59 9.32
CA ILE A 120 12.56 -5.69 9.16
C ILE A 120 12.39 -4.89 10.45
N ASN A 121 12.73 -3.60 10.39
CA ASN A 121 12.58 -2.66 11.53
C ASN A 121 11.12 -2.24 11.80
N ILE A 122 10.14 -3.00 11.34
CA ILE A 122 8.71 -2.75 11.53
C ILE A 122 8.19 -3.85 12.45
N LYS A 123 7.60 -3.44 13.57
CA LYS A 123 6.97 -4.37 14.52
C LYS A 123 5.47 -4.21 14.46
N PRO A 124 4.71 -5.22 14.00
CA PRO A 124 3.26 -5.18 14.07
C PRO A 124 2.77 -5.14 15.53
N ASP A 125 1.63 -4.53 15.79
CA ASP A 125 1.02 -4.52 17.12
C ASP A 125 0.51 -5.91 17.51
N PHE A 126 0.03 -6.66 16.50
CA PHE A 126 -0.41 -8.04 16.63
C PHE A 126 -0.03 -8.85 15.39
N GLU A 127 0.10 -10.16 15.61
CA GLU A 127 0.39 -11.13 14.55
C GLU A 127 -0.68 -12.22 14.54
N ALA A 128 -1.07 -12.69 13.34
CA ALA A 128 -2.10 -13.69 13.13
C ALA A 128 -1.72 -14.64 11.98
N HIS A 129 -2.08 -15.91 12.08
CA HIS A 129 -1.91 -16.89 11.01
C HIS A 129 -3.20 -17.15 10.23
N SER A 130 -4.33 -16.67 10.76
CA SER A 130 -5.66 -16.81 10.16
C SER A 130 -6.59 -15.68 10.57
N LEU A 131 -7.67 -15.48 9.80
CA LEU A 131 -8.74 -14.55 10.20
C LEU A 131 -9.41 -14.94 11.52
N ARG A 132 -9.38 -16.23 11.91
CA ARG A 132 -9.88 -16.67 13.22
C ARG A 132 -9.04 -16.12 14.35
N ASP A 133 -7.72 -16.06 14.18
CA ASP A 133 -6.81 -15.46 15.17
C ASP A 133 -7.07 -13.97 15.33
N VAL A 134 -7.32 -13.28 14.21
CA VAL A 134 -7.71 -11.85 14.22
C VAL A 134 -8.97 -11.62 15.04
N ILE A 135 -10.02 -12.43 14.86
CA ILE A 135 -11.25 -12.34 15.66
C ILE A 135 -10.94 -12.53 17.15
N THR A 136 -10.07 -13.48 17.50
CA THR A 136 -9.66 -13.73 18.88
C THR A 136 -8.87 -12.56 19.48
N ILE A 137 -8.03 -11.90 18.68
CA ILE A 137 -7.28 -10.72 19.09
C ILE A 137 -8.25 -9.55 19.37
N LEU A 138 -9.14 -9.26 18.44
CA LEU A 138 -10.10 -8.17 18.56
C LEU A 138 -11.06 -8.36 19.75
N ALA A 139 -11.58 -9.58 19.96
CA ALA A 139 -12.47 -9.89 21.08
C ALA A 139 -11.85 -9.68 22.47
N LYS A 140 -10.52 -9.58 22.58
CA LYS A 140 -9.82 -9.28 23.84
C LYS A 140 -9.54 -7.80 24.04
N LYS A 141 -9.79 -6.98 23.00
CA LYS A 141 -9.46 -5.54 22.99
C LYS A 141 -10.70 -4.65 23.02
N ILE A 142 -11.85 -5.21 22.67
CA ILE A 142 -13.17 -4.60 22.80
C ILE A 142 -13.79 -5.08 24.14
#